data_cff3f6282e8f867aca5bcaff9bc910fb
#
_entry.id   cff3f6282e8f867aca5bcaff9bc910fb
#
_cell.length_a   1.000
_cell.length_b   1.000
_cell.length_c   1.000
_cell.angle_alpha   90.00
_cell.angle_beta   90.00
_cell.angle_gamma   90.00
#
_symmetry.space_group_name_H-M   'P 1'
#
loop_
_entity.id
_entity.type
_entity.pdbx_description
1 polymer ?
#
loop_
_entity_poly.entity_id
_entity_poly.type
_entity_poly.pdbx_seq_one_letter_code
_entity_poly.pdbx_strand_id
1 'polypeptide(L)'
;MQQFLPFQFLIAVFFYGIFNADVRAQWRTHGTGARAAGMANAAVTLQDEWAIFNNIGGLAWNTRASLLSAYDNRFQAVGLHTVAAGIAAPIHGRAWASATFSRFGDNLFNETIGSLGISHKIANYSLGFRANYVQINMEGLGMRNLLAFELGGVGQLTQQLWMGAHIFNFTQARLADFQDERLPTVMKAGLSYRPNDRLMINAEGEKDVEMPARVKVGIEYRIIEKLALRTGIATQPNIGSFGISLYFRQLEVGYAISTHTQLLPSHHVALCYHISHPKPSKKVVEQ
;
A
#
# COMPACT_ATOMS: atom_id res chain seq x y z
N MET A 1 -47.10 -22.67 -8.84
CA MET A 1 -46.35 -21.76 -9.73
C MET A 1 -45.53 -20.82 -8.86
N GLN A 2 -44.25 -21.15 -8.60
CA GLN A 2 -43.30 -20.27 -7.94
C GLN A 2 -42.70 -19.38 -9.03
N GLN A 3 -42.94 -18.08 -8.91
CA GLN A 3 -42.32 -17.08 -9.79
C GLN A 3 -40.90 -16.87 -9.34
N PHE A 4 -39.95 -17.33 -10.14
CA PHE A 4 -38.56 -16.93 -10.03
C PHE A 4 -38.46 -15.44 -10.38
N LEU A 5 -38.15 -14.57 -9.42
CA LEU A 5 -37.68 -13.22 -9.71
C LEU A 5 -36.44 -13.32 -10.61
N PRO A 6 -36.42 -12.67 -11.76
CA PRO A 6 -35.34 -12.85 -12.69
C PRO A 6 -34.02 -12.30 -12.06
N PHE A 7 -33.00 -13.10 -12.12
CA PHE A 7 -31.62 -12.81 -11.70
C PHE A 7 -31.09 -11.44 -12.22
N GLN A 8 -31.67 -10.98 -13.32
CA GLN A 8 -31.43 -9.64 -13.89
C GLN A 8 -31.86 -8.49 -12.96
N PHE A 9 -32.87 -8.69 -12.09
CA PHE A 9 -33.34 -7.66 -11.18
C PHE A 9 -32.36 -7.50 -9.98
N LEU A 10 -31.74 -8.59 -9.54
CA LEU A 10 -30.71 -8.56 -8.49
C LEU A 10 -29.43 -7.86 -8.98
N ILE A 11 -29.04 -8.07 -10.23
CA ILE A 11 -27.91 -7.39 -10.86
C ILE A 11 -28.19 -5.90 -11.03
N ALA A 12 -29.41 -5.51 -11.44
CA ALA A 12 -29.80 -4.12 -11.60
C ALA A 12 -29.82 -3.35 -10.25
N VAL A 13 -30.31 -3.99 -9.17
CA VAL A 13 -30.33 -3.39 -7.83
C VAL A 13 -28.90 -3.27 -7.27
N PHE A 14 -28.02 -4.23 -7.57
CA PHE A 14 -26.60 -4.16 -7.20
C PHE A 14 -25.87 -3.03 -7.93
N PHE A 15 -26.22 -2.75 -9.19
CA PHE A 15 -25.65 -1.64 -9.97
C PHE A 15 -26.24 -0.27 -9.60
N TYR A 16 -27.50 -0.18 -9.15
CA TYR A 16 -28.16 1.10 -8.84
C TYR A 16 -27.70 1.71 -7.51
N GLY A 17 -27.21 0.90 -6.57
CA GLY A 17 -26.64 1.36 -5.28
C GLY A 17 -25.25 2.02 -5.38
N ILE A 18 -24.62 2.01 -6.56
CA ILE A 18 -23.21 2.41 -6.76
C ILE A 18 -23.06 3.88 -7.24
N PHE A 19 -24.15 4.62 -7.55
CA PHE A 19 -24.06 5.86 -8.34
C PHE A 19 -24.18 7.19 -7.60
N ASN A 20 -24.05 7.24 -6.28
CA ASN A 20 -24.01 8.53 -5.56
C ASN A 20 -22.69 8.67 -4.81
N ALA A 21 -21.63 9.09 -5.49
CA ALA A 21 -20.39 9.46 -4.85
C ALA A 21 -20.22 10.99 -4.94
N ASP A 22 -20.27 11.66 -3.80
CA ASP A 22 -19.79 13.03 -3.67
C ASP A 22 -18.31 13.06 -4.03
N VAL A 23 -17.95 13.82 -5.06
CA VAL A 23 -16.54 14.06 -5.42
C VAL A 23 -15.99 15.08 -4.44
N ARG A 24 -15.24 14.60 -3.44
CA ARG A 24 -14.45 15.45 -2.56
C ARG A 24 -12.99 15.31 -2.92
N ALA A 25 -12.28 16.42 -3.07
CA ALA A 25 -10.83 16.41 -3.22
C ALA A 25 -10.23 15.72 -1.99
N GLN A 26 -9.54 14.60 -2.21
CA GLN A 26 -9.02 13.76 -1.15
C GLN A 26 -7.50 13.89 -1.11
N TRP A 27 -6.99 14.52 -0.06
CA TRP A 27 -5.60 14.34 0.33
C TRP A 27 -5.42 12.87 0.76
N ARG A 28 -4.58 12.13 0.09
CA ARG A 28 -4.48 10.69 0.37
C ARG A 28 -3.08 10.21 0.57
N THR A 29 -2.89 9.46 1.63
CA THR A 29 -1.86 8.44 1.67
C THR A 29 -2.26 7.28 0.75
N HIS A 30 -1.83 7.33 -0.50
CA HIS A 30 -2.02 6.21 -1.42
C HIS A 30 -0.98 5.14 -1.10
N GLY A 31 -1.41 3.88 -1.15
CA GLY A 31 -0.47 2.77 -1.17
C GLY A 31 0.46 2.87 -2.38
N THR A 32 1.71 2.52 -2.20
CA THR A 32 2.74 2.53 -3.26
C THR A 32 3.06 1.11 -3.68
N GLY A 33 3.29 0.93 -4.98
CA GLY A 33 3.64 -0.35 -5.57
C GLY A 33 2.46 -1.04 -6.27
N ALA A 34 2.75 -1.67 -7.42
CA ALA A 34 1.75 -2.30 -8.27
C ALA A 34 1.00 -3.46 -7.58
N ARG A 35 1.63 -4.11 -6.59
CA ARG A 35 0.98 -5.17 -5.81
C ARG A 35 -0.19 -4.63 -5.01
N ALA A 36 0.01 -3.56 -4.25
CA ALA A 36 -1.05 -2.91 -3.49
C ALA A 36 -2.11 -2.32 -4.41
N ALA A 37 -1.68 -1.58 -5.45
CA ALA A 37 -2.58 -0.95 -6.42
C ALA A 37 -3.49 -1.97 -7.13
N GLY A 38 -2.95 -3.13 -7.53
CA GLY A 38 -3.72 -4.21 -8.16
C GLY A 38 -4.78 -4.85 -7.27
N MET A 39 -4.67 -4.67 -5.94
CA MET A 39 -5.66 -5.11 -4.94
C MET A 39 -6.49 -3.96 -4.37
N ALA A 40 -6.68 -2.87 -5.13
CA ALA A 40 -7.39 -1.66 -4.70
C ALA A 40 -6.84 -1.08 -3.37
N ASN A 41 -5.54 -1.25 -3.12
CA ASN A 41 -4.82 -0.87 -1.90
C ASN A 41 -5.31 -1.58 -0.61
N ALA A 42 -5.85 -2.79 -0.71
CA ALA A 42 -6.08 -3.68 0.43
C ALA A 42 -4.76 -4.35 0.85
N ALA A 43 -3.86 -3.56 1.49
CA ALA A 43 -2.46 -3.90 1.64
C ALA A 43 -1.96 -3.91 3.10
N VAL A 44 -2.82 -3.61 4.08
CA VAL A 44 -2.40 -3.47 5.50
C VAL A 44 -1.82 -4.75 6.10
N THR A 45 -2.14 -5.90 5.53
CA THR A 45 -1.67 -7.23 5.98
C THR A 45 -0.48 -7.76 5.19
N LEU A 46 0.03 -7.01 4.19
CA LEU A 46 1.12 -7.48 3.34
C LEU A 46 2.46 -7.50 4.07
N GLN A 47 3.24 -8.52 3.80
CA GLN A 47 4.58 -8.74 4.38
C GLN A 47 5.65 -8.79 3.29
N ASP A 48 5.56 -7.91 2.32
CA ASP A 48 6.53 -7.76 1.24
C ASP A 48 7.44 -6.54 1.47
N GLU A 49 8.32 -6.32 0.56
CA GLU A 49 9.25 -5.20 0.54
C GLU A 49 8.54 -3.85 0.45
N TRP A 50 7.33 -3.82 -0.17
CA TRP A 50 6.49 -2.63 -0.30
C TRP A 50 5.85 -2.20 1.03
N ALA A 51 5.99 -3.00 2.10
CA ALA A 51 5.59 -2.62 3.45
C ALA A 51 6.26 -1.32 3.92
N ILE A 52 7.44 -0.97 3.38
CA ILE A 52 8.11 0.32 3.67
C ILE A 52 7.28 1.53 3.28
N PHE A 53 6.32 1.39 2.37
CA PHE A 53 5.39 2.44 1.98
C PHE A 53 3.96 2.22 2.51
N ASN A 54 3.55 0.97 2.76
CA ASN A 54 2.16 0.61 3.00
C ASN A 54 1.81 0.35 4.47
N ASN A 55 2.56 -0.54 5.12
CA ASN A 55 2.48 -0.84 6.56
C ASN A 55 3.85 -1.31 7.05
N ILE A 56 4.58 -0.41 7.68
CA ILE A 56 5.95 -0.65 8.12
C ILE A 56 6.11 -1.90 9.00
N GLY A 57 5.05 -2.32 9.71
CA GLY A 57 5.04 -3.56 10.49
C GLY A 57 5.29 -4.81 9.65
N GLY A 58 4.85 -4.83 8.38
CA GLY A 58 5.05 -5.95 7.48
C GLY A 58 6.52 -6.18 7.08
N LEU A 59 7.37 -5.15 7.20
CA LEU A 59 8.76 -5.20 6.75
C LEU A 59 9.59 -6.29 7.45
N ALA A 60 9.39 -6.52 8.74
CA ALA A 60 10.17 -7.48 9.51
C ALA A 60 9.93 -8.97 9.16
N TRP A 61 9.02 -9.24 8.24
CA TRP A 61 8.77 -10.58 7.69
C TRP A 61 9.60 -10.88 6.45
N ASN A 62 10.29 -9.89 5.90
CA ASN A 62 11.15 -10.07 4.75
C ASN A 62 12.40 -10.88 5.06
N THR A 63 13.01 -11.44 4.04
CA THR A 63 14.19 -12.30 4.16
C THR A 63 15.40 -11.78 3.39
N ARG A 64 15.21 -10.81 2.50
CA ARG A 64 16.26 -10.25 1.62
C ARG A 64 16.20 -8.75 1.59
N ALA A 65 17.37 -8.09 1.65
CA ALA A 65 17.47 -6.67 1.39
C ALA A 65 17.00 -6.36 -0.04
N SER A 66 16.37 -5.21 -0.23
CA SER A 66 15.72 -4.87 -1.49
C SER A 66 15.81 -3.40 -1.81
N LEU A 67 15.93 -3.09 -3.11
CA LEU A 67 15.80 -1.76 -3.69
C LEU A 67 14.47 -1.71 -4.44
N LEU A 68 13.71 -0.64 -4.23
CA LEU A 68 12.38 -0.47 -4.79
C LEU A 68 12.29 0.83 -5.58
N SER A 69 11.55 0.79 -6.68
CA SER A 69 11.17 1.97 -7.45
C SER A 69 9.75 1.80 -7.98
N ALA A 70 8.96 2.87 -7.91
CA ALA A 70 7.60 2.90 -8.44
C ALA A 70 7.32 4.20 -9.17
N TYR A 71 6.44 4.10 -10.17
CA TYR A 71 5.87 5.21 -10.90
C TYR A 71 4.36 5.03 -11.01
N ASP A 72 3.62 6.03 -10.55
CA ASP A 72 2.17 6.06 -10.66
C ASP A 72 1.75 7.27 -11.51
N ASN A 73 0.89 7.03 -12.49
CA ASN A 73 0.21 8.07 -13.25
C ASN A 73 -1.28 8.01 -12.95
N ARG A 74 -1.78 8.99 -12.21
CA ARG A 74 -3.17 9.02 -11.78
C ARG A 74 -4.04 9.67 -12.82
N PHE A 75 -5.09 8.96 -13.21
CA PHE A 75 -6.14 9.45 -14.13
C PHE A 75 -5.61 9.91 -15.49
N GLN A 76 -4.39 9.51 -15.84
CA GLN A 76 -3.69 9.97 -17.05
C GLN A 76 -3.61 11.51 -17.14
N ALA A 77 -3.69 12.18 -16.00
CA ALA A 77 -3.67 13.63 -15.92
C ALA A 77 -2.24 14.16 -15.80
N VAL A 78 -1.99 15.27 -16.45
CA VAL A 78 -0.72 16.00 -16.34
C VAL A 78 -0.59 16.53 -14.91
N GLY A 79 0.59 16.35 -14.31
CA GLY A 79 0.86 16.81 -12.96
C GLY A 79 0.40 15.86 -11.85
N LEU A 80 -0.38 14.81 -12.13
CA LEU A 80 -0.83 13.83 -11.13
C LEU A 80 -0.02 12.53 -11.18
N HIS A 81 1.30 12.64 -11.12
CA HIS A 81 2.19 11.50 -11.09
C HIS A 81 2.96 11.39 -9.77
N THR A 82 3.31 10.17 -9.39
CA THR A 82 4.16 9.90 -8.23
C THR A 82 5.39 9.11 -8.68
N VAL A 83 6.55 9.54 -8.24
CA VAL A 83 7.78 8.75 -8.30
C VAL A 83 8.14 8.36 -6.88
N ALA A 84 8.46 7.10 -6.67
CA ALA A 84 8.89 6.62 -5.36
C ALA A 84 10.10 5.71 -5.50
N ALA A 85 10.99 5.77 -4.51
CA ALA A 85 12.14 4.88 -4.39
C ALA A 85 12.36 4.53 -2.92
N GLY A 86 12.90 3.35 -2.65
CA GLY A 86 13.16 2.92 -1.29
C GLY A 86 14.17 1.79 -1.20
N ILE A 87 14.72 1.65 -0.01
CA ILE A 87 15.61 0.55 0.37
C ILE A 87 15.11 -0.06 1.67
N ALA A 88 15.15 -1.37 1.72
CA ALA A 88 14.87 -2.16 2.91
C ALA A 88 16.02 -3.12 3.18
N ALA A 89 16.51 -3.17 4.42
CA ALA A 89 17.61 -4.04 4.81
C ALA A 89 17.46 -4.56 6.23
N PRO A 90 17.90 -5.80 6.53
CA PRO A 90 18.02 -6.29 7.90
C PRO A 90 19.12 -5.50 8.63
N ILE A 91 18.89 -5.16 9.91
CA ILE A 91 19.90 -4.49 10.75
C ILE A 91 20.56 -5.53 11.65
N HIS A 92 19.76 -6.16 12.51
CA HIS A 92 20.25 -7.14 13.50
C HIS A 92 19.12 -8.12 13.89
N GLY A 93 19.42 -9.40 13.87
CA GLY A 93 18.47 -10.44 14.27
C GLY A 93 17.19 -10.42 13.44
N ARG A 94 16.08 -10.00 14.07
CA ARG A 94 14.74 -9.91 13.46
C ARG A 94 14.32 -8.46 13.18
N ALA A 95 15.25 -7.52 13.30
CA ALA A 95 15.00 -6.10 13.07
C ALA A 95 15.38 -5.68 11.65
N TRP A 96 14.56 -4.82 11.07
CA TRP A 96 14.69 -4.28 9.72
C TRP A 96 14.65 -2.77 9.74
N ALA A 97 15.42 -2.14 8.84
CA ALA A 97 15.36 -0.71 8.58
C ALA A 97 14.93 -0.44 7.14
N SER A 98 14.39 0.74 6.93
CA SER A 98 14.06 1.25 5.62
C SER A 98 14.34 2.75 5.52
N ALA A 99 14.67 3.18 4.30
CA ALA A 99 14.63 4.57 3.90
C ALA A 99 13.81 4.68 2.61
N THR A 100 12.94 5.69 2.54
CA THR A 100 12.08 5.90 1.38
C THR A 100 12.08 7.36 0.97
N PHE A 101 11.87 7.57 -0.32
CA PHE A 101 11.63 8.86 -0.92
C PHE A 101 10.45 8.74 -1.87
N SER A 102 9.53 9.71 -1.85
CA SER A 102 8.47 9.83 -2.84
C SER A 102 8.20 11.29 -3.16
N ARG A 103 7.86 11.55 -4.42
CA ARG A 103 7.43 12.86 -4.89
C ARG A 103 6.17 12.71 -5.74
N PHE A 104 5.13 13.42 -5.34
CA PHE A 104 3.87 13.55 -6.07
C PHE A 104 3.72 14.96 -6.60
N GLY A 105 3.09 15.10 -7.76
CA GLY A 105 2.71 16.39 -8.31
C GLY A 105 3.67 16.94 -9.36
N ASP A 106 3.52 18.23 -9.66
CA ASP A 106 4.29 18.95 -10.68
C ASP A 106 4.99 20.19 -10.08
N ASN A 107 5.19 21.23 -10.89
CA ASN A 107 5.80 22.47 -10.43
C ASN A 107 4.82 23.40 -9.71
N LEU A 108 3.51 23.29 -10.01
CA LEU A 108 2.46 24.12 -9.38
C LEU A 108 2.15 23.64 -7.97
N PHE A 109 2.05 22.33 -7.82
CA PHE A 109 1.83 21.67 -6.55
C PHE A 109 2.66 20.40 -6.48
N ASN A 110 3.51 20.27 -5.47
CA ASN A 110 4.18 19.02 -5.19
C ASN A 110 4.29 18.72 -3.71
N GLU A 111 4.21 17.42 -3.44
CA GLU A 111 4.47 16.83 -2.14
C GLU A 111 5.69 15.92 -2.25
N THR A 112 6.67 16.15 -1.40
CA THR A 112 7.88 15.34 -1.30
C THR A 112 7.95 14.73 0.10
N ILE A 113 8.09 13.42 0.20
CA ILE A 113 8.19 12.70 1.47
C ILE A 113 9.49 11.92 1.51
N GLY A 114 10.33 12.23 2.49
CA GLY A 114 11.48 11.41 2.88
C GLY A 114 11.20 10.70 4.18
N SER A 115 11.44 9.38 4.26
CA SER A 115 11.10 8.63 5.48
C SER A 115 12.19 7.67 5.91
N LEU A 116 12.26 7.47 7.23
CA LEU A 116 13.07 6.42 7.86
C LEU A 116 12.15 5.54 8.70
N GLY A 117 12.29 4.24 8.55
CA GLY A 117 11.46 3.25 9.23
C GLY A 117 12.26 2.12 9.85
N ILE A 118 11.75 1.60 10.95
CA ILE A 118 12.26 0.40 11.61
C ILE A 118 11.11 -0.56 11.85
N SER A 119 11.37 -1.85 11.79
CA SER A 119 10.40 -2.89 12.12
C SER A 119 11.09 -4.05 12.83
N HIS A 120 10.38 -4.65 13.77
CA HIS A 120 10.88 -5.79 14.53
C HIS A 120 9.83 -6.89 14.64
N LYS A 121 10.27 -8.13 14.43
CA LYS A 121 9.41 -9.32 14.54
C LYS A 121 9.62 -10.01 15.88
N ILE A 122 8.51 -10.22 16.59
CA ILE A 122 8.44 -10.93 17.86
C ILE A 122 7.49 -12.11 17.69
N ALA A 123 8.03 -13.33 17.68
CA ALA A 123 7.26 -14.56 17.42
C ALA A 123 6.42 -14.45 16.12
N ASN A 124 5.09 -14.49 16.25
CA ASN A 124 4.13 -14.42 15.15
C ASN A 124 3.58 -13.01 14.90
N TYR A 125 4.19 -11.97 15.49
CA TYR A 125 3.78 -10.60 15.35
C TYR A 125 4.97 -9.73 14.98
N SER A 126 4.71 -8.62 14.30
CA SER A 126 5.70 -7.60 14.02
C SER A 126 5.12 -6.22 14.25
N LEU A 127 5.95 -5.32 14.72
CA LEU A 127 5.63 -3.92 14.89
C LEU A 127 6.66 -3.08 14.15
N GLY A 128 6.24 -1.94 13.65
CA GLY A 128 7.11 -1.00 12.98
C GLY A 128 6.71 0.43 13.27
N PHE A 129 7.72 1.29 13.20
CA PHE A 129 7.60 2.73 13.34
C PHE A 129 8.28 3.41 12.15
N ARG A 130 7.68 4.49 11.63
CA ARG A 130 8.23 5.29 10.55
C ARG A 130 8.08 6.78 10.86
N ALA A 131 9.16 7.52 10.66
CA ALA A 131 9.19 8.97 10.71
C ALA A 131 9.24 9.52 9.27
N ASN A 132 8.34 10.44 8.96
CA ASN A 132 8.20 11.06 7.66
C ASN A 132 8.51 12.54 7.76
N TYR A 133 9.43 13.02 6.95
CA TYR A 133 9.62 14.43 6.66
C TYR A 133 8.83 14.75 5.40
N VAL A 134 7.78 15.53 5.57
CA VAL A 134 6.84 15.92 4.51
C VAL A 134 7.07 17.36 4.13
N GLN A 135 7.34 17.61 2.85
CA GLN A 135 7.48 18.92 2.26
C GLN A 135 6.37 19.13 1.23
N ILE A 136 5.58 20.17 1.41
CA ILE A 136 4.53 20.58 0.51
C ILE A 136 4.91 21.92 -0.07
N ASN A 137 4.94 22.00 -1.39
CA ASN A 137 5.23 23.21 -2.12
C ASN A 137 4.03 23.57 -3.02
N MET A 138 3.57 24.81 -2.90
CA MET A 138 2.52 25.40 -3.73
C MET A 138 3.04 26.66 -4.36
N GLU A 139 3.03 26.75 -5.69
CA GLU A 139 3.47 27.94 -6.42
C GLU A 139 2.65 29.16 -5.97
N GLY A 140 3.32 30.26 -5.64
CA GLY A 140 2.70 31.49 -5.14
C GLY A 140 2.28 31.47 -3.66
N LEU A 141 2.20 30.32 -3.00
CA LEU A 141 1.84 30.19 -1.59
C LEU A 141 3.02 29.77 -0.69
N GLY A 142 4.13 29.35 -1.33
CA GLY A 142 5.35 28.99 -0.62
C GLY A 142 5.44 27.51 -0.26
N MET A 143 6.33 27.21 0.69
CA MET A 143 6.70 25.84 1.08
C MET A 143 6.42 25.61 2.56
N ARG A 144 5.91 24.43 2.88
CA ARG A 144 5.67 23.97 4.25
C ARG A 144 6.40 22.65 4.48
N ASN A 145 6.98 22.53 5.68
CA ASN A 145 7.70 21.32 6.11
C ASN A 145 7.11 20.86 7.43
N LEU A 146 6.89 19.55 7.55
CA LEU A 146 6.34 18.95 8.78
C LEU A 146 6.87 17.54 9.01
N LEU A 147 6.78 17.09 10.24
CA LEU A 147 7.10 15.72 10.64
C LEU A 147 5.81 14.97 10.96
N ALA A 148 5.62 13.83 10.33
CA ALA A 148 4.52 12.92 10.62
C ALA A 148 5.06 11.55 11.00
N PHE A 149 4.41 10.90 11.94
CA PHE A 149 4.83 9.60 12.44
C PHE A 149 3.77 8.54 12.19
N GLU A 150 4.23 7.32 11.96
CA GLU A 150 3.38 6.17 11.69
C GLU A 150 3.74 5.01 12.60
N LEU A 151 2.73 4.24 12.94
CA LEU A 151 2.84 2.94 13.58
C LEU A 151 2.15 1.90 12.72
N GLY A 152 2.74 0.73 12.62
CA GLY A 152 2.16 -0.38 11.90
C GLY A 152 2.46 -1.71 12.56
N GLY A 153 1.56 -2.67 12.37
CA GLY A 153 1.74 -4.01 12.90
C GLY A 153 1.11 -5.05 11.98
N VAL A 154 1.72 -6.23 11.94
CA VAL A 154 1.20 -7.41 11.24
C VAL A 154 1.37 -8.63 12.14
N GLY A 155 0.35 -9.45 12.22
CA GLY A 155 0.36 -10.67 13.02
C GLY A 155 -0.24 -11.85 12.30
N GLN A 156 0.36 -13.03 12.52
CA GLN A 156 -0.16 -14.31 12.09
C GLN A 156 -1.02 -14.90 13.19
N LEU A 157 -2.33 -14.96 12.99
CA LEU A 157 -3.30 -15.52 13.95
C LEU A 157 -3.34 -17.04 13.87
N THR A 158 -3.37 -17.56 12.64
CA THR A 158 -3.28 -19.00 12.33
C THR A 158 -2.36 -19.19 11.13
N GLN A 159 -2.13 -20.42 10.70
CA GLN A 159 -1.34 -20.68 9.48
C GLN A 159 -1.94 -19.99 8.24
N GLN A 160 -3.26 -19.80 8.21
CA GLN A 160 -3.98 -19.24 7.06
C GLN A 160 -4.50 -17.83 7.28
N LEU A 161 -4.62 -17.37 8.53
CA LEU A 161 -5.24 -16.09 8.86
C LEU A 161 -4.22 -15.11 9.42
N TRP A 162 -4.17 -13.93 8.81
CA TRP A 162 -3.30 -12.84 9.19
C TRP A 162 -4.12 -11.59 9.49
N MET A 163 -3.62 -10.74 10.36
CA MET A 163 -4.17 -9.44 10.66
C MET A 163 -3.12 -8.35 10.46
N GLY A 164 -3.59 -7.16 10.14
CA GLY A 164 -2.74 -5.99 10.05
C GLY A 164 -3.47 -4.75 10.57
N ALA A 165 -2.71 -3.85 11.16
CA ALA A 165 -3.17 -2.53 11.56
C ALA A 165 -2.09 -1.49 11.27
N HIS A 166 -2.52 -0.28 10.92
CA HIS A 166 -1.61 0.82 10.59
C HIS A 166 -2.27 2.14 10.92
N ILE A 167 -1.52 3.08 11.45
CA ILE A 167 -1.94 4.46 11.65
C ILE A 167 -0.89 5.41 11.10
N PHE A 168 -1.31 6.25 10.15
CA PHE A 168 -0.51 7.34 9.61
C PHE A 168 -0.80 8.63 10.38
N ASN A 169 0.25 9.41 10.66
CA ASN A 169 0.17 10.71 11.30
C ASN A 169 -0.62 10.71 12.62
N PHE A 170 -0.30 9.78 13.52
CA PHE A 170 -0.97 9.70 14.83
C PHE A 170 -0.69 10.94 15.72
N THR A 171 0.32 11.74 15.38
CA THR A 171 0.64 13.00 16.06
C THR A 171 -0.19 14.18 15.56
N GLN A 172 -0.99 14.01 14.51
CA GLN A 172 -1.86 15.06 13.92
C GLN A 172 -1.06 16.33 13.57
N ALA A 173 0.05 16.15 12.84
CA ALA A 173 0.92 17.25 12.44
C ALA A 173 0.13 18.38 11.74
N ARG A 174 0.37 19.63 12.15
CA ARG A 174 -0.33 20.81 11.63
C ARG A 174 0.34 21.32 10.37
N LEU A 175 -0.46 21.62 9.34
CA LEU A 175 -0.05 22.24 8.09
C LEU A 175 0.06 23.75 8.20
N ALA A 176 -0.90 24.39 8.90
CA ALA A 176 -0.92 25.82 9.12
C ALA A 176 -1.46 26.14 10.51
N ASP A 177 -0.90 27.19 11.11
CA ASP A 177 -1.35 27.65 12.44
C ASP A 177 -2.66 28.44 12.36
N PHE A 178 -2.99 28.98 11.18
CA PHE A 178 -4.07 29.95 11.01
C PHE A 178 -5.47 29.34 10.92
N GLN A 179 -5.61 28.07 10.43
CA GLN A 179 -6.91 27.42 10.21
C GLN A 179 -7.01 26.02 10.84
N ASP A 180 -6.09 25.67 11.75
CA ASP A 180 -5.98 24.31 12.32
C ASP A 180 -5.95 23.20 11.23
N GLU A 181 -5.45 23.55 10.02
CA GLU A 181 -5.26 22.59 8.93
C GLU A 181 -4.24 21.55 9.33
N ARG A 182 -4.63 20.29 9.26
CA ARG A 182 -3.79 19.17 9.67
C ARG A 182 -3.53 18.25 8.50
N LEU A 183 -2.39 17.59 8.55
CA LEU A 183 -2.14 16.44 7.69
C LEU A 183 -3.14 15.33 8.08
N PRO A 184 -3.77 14.64 7.12
CA PRO A 184 -4.73 13.57 7.42
C PRO A 184 -4.19 12.53 8.39
N THR A 185 -5.04 12.10 9.30
CA THR A 185 -4.76 10.95 10.17
C THR A 185 -5.56 9.76 9.65
N VAL A 186 -4.85 8.75 9.14
CA VAL A 186 -5.47 7.61 8.48
C VAL A 186 -5.20 6.33 9.28
N MET A 187 -6.27 5.66 9.66
CA MET A 187 -6.24 4.36 10.33
C MET A 187 -6.66 3.27 9.36
N LYS A 188 -5.93 2.15 9.35
CA LYS A 188 -6.22 0.96 8.54
C LYS A 188 -6.20 -0.26 9.44
N ALA A 189 -7.15 -1.14 9.23
CA ALA A 189 -7.16 -2.46 9.86
C ALA A 189 -7.72 -3.48 8.86
N GLY A 190 -7.20 -4.70 8.89
CA GLY A 190 -7.62 -5.71 7.93
C GLY A 190 -7.21 -7.11 8.29
N LEU A 191 -7.78 -8.03 7.54
CA LEU A 191 -7.52 -9.46 7.62
C LEU A 191 -7.10 -9.99 6.24
N SER A 192 -6.24 -11.00 6.26
CA SER A 192 -5.82 -11.73 5.06
C SER A 192 -6.04 -13.21 5.31
N TYR A 193 -6.80 -13.85 4.43
CA TYR A 193 -6.98 -15.29 4.41
C TYR A 193 -6.17 -15.91 3.28
N ARG A 194 -5.32 -16.87 3.63
CA ARG A 194 -4.38 -17.56 2.73
C ARG A 194 -4.59 -19.07 2.86
N PRO A 195 -5.55 -19.65 2.13
CA PRO A 195 -5.85 -21.07 2.22
C PRO A 195 -4.66 -21.95 1.76
N ASN A 196 -3.83 -21.41 0.87
CA ASN A 196 -2.61 -22.04 0.36
C ASN A 196 -1.62 -20.95 -0.14
N ASP A 197 -0.44 -21.37 -0.60
CA ASP A 197 0.63 -20.46 -1.04
C ASP A 197 0.32 -19.70 -2.35
N ARG A 198 -0.77 -20.06 -3.04
CA ARG A 198 -1.15 -19.46 -4.32
C ARG A 198 -2.26 -18.43 -4.21
N LEU A 199 -3.15 -18.56 -3.23
CA LEU A 199 -4.32 -17.71 -3.10
C LEU A 199 -4.24 -16.87 -1.82
N MET A 200 -4.42 -15.57 -1.96
CA MET A 200 -4.55 -14.64 -0.85
C MET A 200 -5.78 -13.75 -1.08
N ILE A 201 -6.60 -13.61 -0.06
CA ILE A 201 -7.78 -12.74 -0.03
C ILE A 201 -7.60 -11.77 1.13
N ASN A 202 -7.60 -10.48 0.83
CA ASN A 202 -7.46 -9.39 1.79
C ASN A 202 -8.77 -8.64 1.92
N ALA A 203 -9.15 -8.30 3.14
CA ALA A 203 -10.21 -7.35 3.46
C ALA A 203 -9.64 -6.28 4.39
N GLU A 204 -9.83 -5.01 4.05
CA GLU A 204 -9.28 -3.87 4.78
C GLU A 204 -10.35 -2.79 4.97
N GLY A 205 -10.47 -2.29 6.20
CA GLY A 205 -11.15 -1.04 6.52
C GLY A 205 -10.14 0.09 6.66
N GLU A 206 -10.44 1.22 6.04
CA GLU A 206 -9.66 2.46 6.15
C GLU A 206 -10.57 3.58 6.64
N LYS A 207 -10.10 4.35 7.61
CA LYS A 207 -10.77 5.56 8.12
C LYS A 207 -9.77 6.69 8.20
N ASP A 208 -9.99 7.70 7.39
CA ASP A 208 -9.46 9.03 7.59
C ASP A 208 -10.37 9.77 8.57
N VAL A 209 -9.81 10.54 9.50
CA VAL A 209 -10.60 11.25 10.54
C VAL A 209 -11.65 12.15 9.91
N GLU A 210 -11.33 12.81 8.80
CA GLU A 210 -12.19 13.80 8.15
C GLU A 210 -13.09 13.22 7.05
N MET A 211 -12.83 11.98 6.61
CA MET A 211 -13.49 11.36 5.45
C MET A 211 -14.34 10.16 5.85
N PRO A 212 -15.34 9.77 5.05
CA PRO A 212 -16.08 8.53 5.25
C PRO A 212 -15.17 7.30 5.27
N ALA A 213 -15.54 6.32 6.07
CA ALA A 213 -14.83 5.05 6.12
C ALA A 213 -14.90 4.32 4.77
N ARG A 214 -13.83 3.62 4.41
CA ARG A 214 -13.70 2.85 3.17
C ARG A 214 -13.53 1.37 3.50
N VAL A 215 -14.07 0.54 2.64
CA VAL A 215 -13.82 -0.90 2.65
C VAL A 215 -13.11 -1.27 1.35
N LYS A 216 -12.09 -2.10 1.46
CA LYS A 216 -11.30 -2.59 0.34
C LYS A 216 -11.23 -4.10 0.42
N VAL A 217 -11.34 -4.74 -0.73
CA VAL A 217 -11.16 -6.19 -0.86
C VAL A 217 -10.20 -6.42 -2.02
N GLY A 218 -9.20 -7.26 -1.79
CA GLY A 218 -8.20 -7.61 -2.79
C GLY A 218 -7.97 -9.11 -2.84
N ILE A 219 -7.72 -9.61 -4.03
CA ILE A 219 -7.40 -11.02 -4.27
C ILE A 219 -6.10 -11.08 -5.06
N GLU A 220 -5.17 -11.91 -4.61
CA GLU A 220 -3.96 -12.27 -5.35
C GLU A 220 -3.99 -13.77 -5.64
N TYR A 221 -3.76 -14.13 -6.89
CA TYR A 221 -3.60 -15.53 -7.30
C TYR A 221 -2.28 -15.72 -8.05
N ARG A 222 -1.42 -16.57 -7.49
CA ARG A 222 -0.15 -16.98 -8.11
C ARG A 222 -0.37 -18.16 -9.03
N ILE A 223 -0.45 -17.90 -10.34
CA ILE A 223 -0.69 -18.93 -11.36
C ILE A 223 0.48 -19.93 -11.39
N ILE A 224 1.70 -19.38 -11.43
CA ILE A 224 2.96 -20.10 -11.34
C ILE A 224 3.92 -19.32 -10.44
N GLU A 225 5.04 -19.88 -10.03
CA GLU A 225 6.03 -19.20 -9.18
C GLU A 225 6.49 -17.84 -9.73
N LYS A 226 6.47 -17.68 -11.06
CA LYS A 226 6.95 -16.49 -11.76
C LYS A 226 5.85 -15.49 -12.15
N LEU A 227 4.58 -15.81 -11.91
CA LEU A 227 3.45 -14.97 -12.36
C LEU A 227 2.34 -14.94 -11.33
N ALA A 228 2.00 -13.73 -10.89
CA ALA A 228 0.83 -13.46 -10.06
C ALA A 228 -0.14 -12.50 -10.74
N LEU A 229 -1.43 -12.78 -10.62
CA LEU A 229 -2.53 -11.88 -11.01
C LEU A 229 -3.21 -11.36 -9.76
N ARG A 230 -3.75 -10.15 -9.87
CA ARG A 230 -4.44 -9.47 -8.78
C ARG A 230 -5.70 -8.80 -9.28
N THR A 231 -6.69 -8.74 -8.41
CA THR A 231 -7.86 -7.89 -8.61
C THR A 231 -8.32 -7.33 -7.26
N GLY A 232 -9.00 -6.22 -7.29
CA GLY A 232 -9.52 -5.62 -6.06
C GLY A 232 -10.59 -4.60 -6.34
N ILE A 233 -11.36 -4.35 -5.31
CA ILE A 233 -12.40 -3.32 -5.29
C ILE A 233 -12.27 -2.48 -4.01
N ALA A 234 -12.61 -1.21 -4.11
CA ALA A 234 -12.73 -0.31 -2.97
C ALA A 234 -13.99 0.53 -3.09
N THR A 235 -14.53 0.89 -1.93
CA THR A 235 -15.67 1.83 -1.83
C THR A 235 -15.14 3.24 -1.56
N GLN A 236 -15.93 4.25 -1.84
CA GLN A 236 -15.72 5.66 -1.45
C GLN A 236 -14.31 6.23 -1.76
N PRO A 237 -13.99 6.45 -3.04
CA PRO A 237 -14.79 6.22 -4.23
C PRO A 237 -14.73 4.76 -4.67
N ASN A 238 -15.70 4.37 -5.51
CA ASN A 238 -15.69 3.06 -6.13
C ASN A 238 -14.52 2.94 -7.10
N ILE A 239 -13.62 2.01 -6.79
CA ILE A 239 -12.42 1.71 -7.57
C ILE A 239 -12.42 0.23 -7.87
N GLY A 240 -12.23 -0.14 -9.12
CA GLY A 240 -11.86 -1.48 -9.55
C GLY A 240 -10.36 -1.49 -9.90
N SER A 241 -9.66 -2.57 -9.58
CA SER A 241 -8.24 -2.68 -9.86
C SER A 241 -7.89 -4.05 -10.40
N PHE A 242 -6.89 -4.08 -11.29
CA PHE A 242 -6.27 -5.29 -11.80
C PHE A 242 -4.75 -5.12 -11.78
N GLY A 243 -4.03 -6.21 -11.53
CA GLY A 243 -2.58 -6.17 -11.47
C GLY A 243 -1.95 -7.47 -11.92
N ILE A 244 -0.71 -7.37 -12.40
CA ILE A 244 0.15 -8.49 -12.79
C ILE A 244 1.54 -8.24 -12.23
N SER A 245 2.21 -9.29 -11.75
CA SER A 245 3.64 -9.26 -11.43
C SER A 245 4.34 -10.45 -12.04
N LEU A 246 5.55 -10.15 -12.54
CA LEU A 246 6.51 -11.14 -13.03
C LEU A 246 7.68 -11.20 -12.04
N TYR A 247 8.01 -12.41 -11.61
CA TYR A 247 9.10 -12.67 -10.68
C TYR A 247 10.25 -13.34 -11.40
N PHE A 248 11.38 -12.69 -11.42
CA PHE A 248 12.65 -13.24 -11.86
C PHE A 248 13.52 -13.57 -10.64
N ARG A 249 14.69 -14.14 -10.85
CA ARG A 249 15.55 -14.56 -9.73
C ARG A 249 15.81 -13.49 -8.68
N GLN A 250 16.02 -12.25 -9.11
CA GLN A 250 16.34 -11.09 -8.25
C GLN A 250 15.46 -9.88 -8.53
N LEU A 251 14.66 -9.92 -9.57
CA LEU A 251 13.85 -8.78 -10.02
C LEU A 251 12.38 -9.17 -10.02
N GLU A 252 11.56 -8.32 -9.42
CA GLU A 252 10.11 -8.31 -9.58
C GLU A 252 9.71 -7.09 -10.40
N VAL A 253 8.88 -7.32 -11.42
CA VAL A 253 8.27 -6.26 -12.24
C VAL A 253 6.77 -6.36 -12.05
N GLY A 254 6.16 -5.31 -11.54
CA GLY A 254 4.72 -5.23 -11.32
C GLY A 254 4.08 -4.13 -12.16
N TYR A 255 2.89 -4.41 -12.66
CA TYR A 255 2.03 -3.43 -13.29
C TYR A 255 0.61 -3.57 -12.74
N ALA A 256 -0.05 -2.44 -12.53
CA ALA A 256 -1.47 -2.43 -12.17
C ALA A 256 -2.19 -1.27 -12.84
N ILE A 257 -3.50 -1.47 -13.03
CA ILE A 257 -4.43 -0.46 -13.51
C ILE A 257 -5.56 -0.34 -12.49
N SER A 258 -5.91 0.91 -12.13
CA SER A 258 -7.04 1.21 -11.27
C SER A 258 -8.05 2.04 -12.04
N THR A 259 -9.30 1.60 -12.03
CA THR A 259 -10.40 2.30 -12.72
C THR A 259 -11.22 3.09 -11.71
N HIS A 260 -11.68 4.25 -12.11
CA HIS A 260 -12.56 5.12 -11.35
C HIS A 260 -13.86 5.34 -12.14
N THR A 261 -14.99 5.50 -11.46
CA THR A 261 -16.28 5.64 -12.13
C THR A 261 -16.42 6.88 -13.00
N GLN A 262 -15.66 7.95 -12.70
CA GLN A 262 -15.80 9.26 -13.37
C GLN A 262 -14.50 9.78 -13.98
N LEU A 263 -13.36 9.13 -13.70
CA LEU A 263 -12.05 9.58 -14.15
C LEU A 263 -11.38 8.50 -15.02
N LEU A 264 -10.41 8.90 -15.81
CA LEU A 264 -9.60 7.98 -16.61
C LEU A 264 -8.85 6.99 -15.71
N PRO A 265 -8.49 5.81 -16.21
CA PRO A 265 -7.72 4.84 -15.46
C PRO A 265 -6.37 5.38 -14.98
N SER A 266 -5.94 4.92 -13.82
CA SER A 266 -4.61 5.17 -13.28
C SER A 266 -3.71 3.99 -13.55
N HIS A 267 -2.44 4.24 -13.87
CA HIS A 267 -1.43 3.24 -14.16
C HIS A 267 -0.35 3.23 -13.10
N HIS A 268 0.06 2.03 -12.68
CA HIS A 268 1.03 1.81 -11.63
C HIS A 268 2.10 0.84 -12.11
N VAL A 269 3.36 1.27 -12.09
CA VAL A 269 4.53 0.44 -12.42
C VAL A 269 5.39 0.33 -11.18
N ALA A 270 5.90 -0.86 -10.91
CA ALA A 270 6.72 -1.12 -9.74
C ALA A 270 7.85 -2.09 -10.07
N LEU A 271 9.04 -1.78 -9.58
CA LEU A 271 10.24 -2.59 -9.71
C LEU A 271 10.79 -2.87 -8.31
N CYS A 272 11.12 -4.12 -8.04
CA CYS A 272 11.83 -4.50 -6.82
C CYS A 272 13.04 -5.37 -7.19
N TYR A 273 14.21 -4.96 -6.74
CA TYR A 273 15.45 -5.71 -6.89
C TYR A 273 15.90 -6.28 -5.55
N HIS A 274 15.95 -7.60 -5.43
CA HIS A 274 16.41 -8.32 -4.25
C HIS A 274 17.92 -8.46 -4.25
N ILE A 275 18.57 -7.90 -3.23
CA ILE A 275 20.01 -8.00 -3.04
C ILE A 275 20.31 -9.41 -2.50
N SER A 276 21.08 -10.19 -3.25
CA SER A 276 21.51 -11.51 -2.79
C SER A 276 22.52 -11.36 -1.66
N HIS A 277 22.21 -11.87 -0.48
CA HIS A 277 23.26 -12.11 0.51
C HIS A 277 24.08 -13.31 0.07
N PRO A 278 25.43 -13.26 0.08
CA PRO A 278 26.24 -14.44 -0.08
C PRO A 278 25.87 -15.41 1.05
N LYS A 279 25.51 -16.64 0.69
CA LYS A 279 25.30 -17.72 1.68
C LYS A 279 26.55 -17.76 2.55
N PRO A 280 26.45 -17.74 3.90
CA PRO A 280 27.61 -17.96 4.74
C PRO A 280 28.24 -19.27 4.31
N SER A 281 29.52 -19.26 3.93
CA SER A 281 30.29 -20.44 3.61
C SER A 281 30.19 -21.37 4.80
N LYS A 282 29.67 -22.58 4.64
CA LYS A 282 29.80 -23.62 5.64
C LYS A 282 31.30 -23.78 5.85
N LYS A 283 31.82 -23.29 6.99
CA LYS A 283 33.15 -23.71 7.43
C LYS A 283 33.06 -25.22 7.58
N VAL A 284 33.76 -25.93 6.71
CA VAL A 284 34.06 -27.35 6.88
C VAL A 284 34.89 -27.41 8.14
N VAL A 285 34.30 -27.85 9.23
CA VAL A 285 35.04 -28.27 10.43
C VAL A 285 35.60 -29.63 10.06
N GLU A 286 36.83 -29.65 9.52
CA GLU A 286 37.66 -30.84 9.50
C GLU A 286 38.00 -31.18 10.95
N GLN A 287 37.51 -32.30 11.41
CA GLN A 287 38.02 -33.01 12.58
C GLN A 287 39.07 -34.02 12.16
#